data_d5e6fd032dbfdfc39a953f377d8eccef
#
_entry.id   d5e6fd032dbfdfc39a953f377d8eccef
#
_cell.length_a   1.000
_cell.length_b   1.000
_cell.length_c   1.000
_cell.angle_alpha   90.00
_cell.angle_beta   90.00
_cell.angle_gamma   90.00
#
_symmetry.space_group_name_H-M   'P 1'
#
loop_
_entity.id
_entity.type
_entity.pdbx_description
1 polymer ?
#
loop_
_entity_poly.entity_id
_entity_poly.type
_entity_poly.pdbx_seq_one_letter_code
_entity_poly.pdbx_strand_id
1 'polypeptide(L)'
;MISAPLQKAFMLLLRQGLWDRQEDCSALFPLDEKEWNEIHSMARKQTVQGIIYDGIRLLPTEAVPPRKVLLGWMVEVDTLERVNRQHRETIKALQQIYVQSPSIPFLLLKGIGTADFYPHPEHRIAGDIDLWFGNKTPVSYTHLRAH
;
A
#
# COMPACT_ATOMS: atom_id res chain seq x y z
N MET A 1 3.07 14.54 -20.65
CA MET A 1 4.10 14.84 -19.61
C MET A 1 3.37 15.46 -18.42
N ILE A 2 3.52 14.91 -17.23
CA ILE A 2 2.82 15.39 -16.02
C ILE A 2 3.40 16.75 -15.63
N SER A 3 2.54 17.70 -15.25
CA SER A 3 2.98 19.05 -14.86
C SER A 3 3.78 19.03 -13.54
N ALA A 4 4.71 19.98 -13.38
CA ALA A 4 5.49 20.08 -12.14
C ALA A 4 4.62 20.34 -10.89
N PRO A 5 3.54 21.18 -10.95
CA PRO A 5 2.62 21.31 -9.81
C PRO A 5 1.96 19.98 -9.42
N LEU A 6 1.52 19.19 -10.38
CA LEU A 6 0.85 17.93 -10.12
C LEU A 6 1.80 16.88 -9.51
N GLN A 7 3.06 16.87 -9.93
CA GLN A 7 4.10 16.05 -9.28
C GLN A 7 4.31 16.46 -7.82
N LYS A 8 4.31 17.76 -7.53
CA LYS A 8 4.42 18.25 -6.14
C LYS A 8 3.20 17.85 -5.30
N ALA A 9 1.99 17.94 -5.85
CA ALA A 9 0.78 17.49 -5.17
C ALA A 9 0.83 15.98 -4.87
N PHE A 10 1.24 15.16 -5.84
CA PHE A 10 1.45 13.73 -5.63
C PHE A 10 2.46 13.45 -4.52
N MET A 11 3.61 14.13 -4.52
CA MET A 11 4.65 13.94 -3.49
C MET A 11 4.19 14.41 -2.11
N LEU A 12 3.37 15.46 -2.02
CA LEU A 12 2.78 15.91 -0.76
C LEU A 12 1.85 14.82 -0.21
N LEU A 13 0.93 14.30 -1.02
CA LEU A 13 0.02 13.22 -0.61
C LEU A 13 0.79 11.96 -0.17
N LEU A 14 1.83 11.60 -0.92
CA LEU A 14 2.68 10.47 -0.57
C LEU A 14 3.34 10.64 0.80
N ARG A 15 3.90 11.83 1.07
CA ARG A 15 4.49 12.13 2.38
C ARG A 15 3.47 12.12 3.49
N GLN A 16 2.31 12.76 3.30
CA GLN A 16 1.24 12.75 4.28
C GLN A 16 0.83 11.31 4.66
N GLY A 17 0.63 10.44 3.65
CA GLY A 17 0.27 9.05 3.89
C GLY A 17 1.37 8.21 4.53
N LEU A 18 2.64 8.45 4.17
CA LEU A 18 3.78 7.72 4.74
C LEU A 18 4.06 8.05 6.20
N TRP A 19 3.83 9.30 6.60
CA TRP A 19 4.15 9.79 7.96
C TRP A 19 2.91 10.06 8.81
N ASP A 20 1.71 9.82 8.29
CA ASP A 20 0.43 10.13 8.94
C ASP A 20 0.42 11.55 9.53
N ARG A 21 0.87 12.50 8.71
CA ARG A 21 1.06 13.89 9.13
C ARG A 21 0.53 14.85 8.09
N GLN A 22 -0.38 15.74 8.51
CA GLN A 22 -0.88 16.81 7.67
C GLN A 22 0.23 17.83 7.37
N GLU A 23 0.34 18.23 6.09
CA GLU A 23 1.21 19.31 5.61
C GLU A 23 0.37 20.44 5.01
N ASP A 24 0.95 21.64 4.88
CA ASP A 24 0.30 22.75 4.19
C ASP A 24 0.14 22.42 2.69
N CYS A 25 -1.10 22.33 2.25
CA CYS A 25 -1.47 22.00 0.89
C CYS A 25 -2.04 23.18 0.07
N SER A 26 -2.16 24.37 0.68
CA SER A 26 -2.88 25.52 0.11
C SER A 26 -2.37 25.99 -1.24
N ALA A 27 -1.07 25.84 -1.51
CA ALA A 27 -0.44 26.23 -2.77
C ALA A 27 -0.66 25.20 -3.92
N LEU A 28 -1.16 24.00 -3.63
CA LEU A 28 -1.24 22.89 -4.58
C LEU A 28 -2.68 22.39 -4.81
N PHE A 29 -3.61 22.73 -3.94
CA PHE A 29 -5.01 22.31 -3.99
C PHE A 29 -5.95 23.52 -3.92
N PRO A 30 -7.20 23.43 -4.43
CA PRO A 30 -7.83 22.19 -4.94
C PRO A 30 -7.34 21.80 -6.35
N LEU A 31 -7.48 20.51 -6.69
CA LEU A 31 -7.26 19.96 -8.02
C LEU A 31 -8.60 19.71 -8.73
N ASP A 32 -8.60 19.77 -10.05
CA ASP A 32 -9.75 19.38 -10.85
C ASP A 32 -9.87 17.84 -11.01
N GLU A 33 -11.00 17.36 -11.57
CA GLU A 33 -11.26 15.92 -11.75
C GLU A 33 -10.21 15.25 -12.65
N LYS A 34 -9.72 15.95 -13.67
CA LYS A 34 -8.69 15.44 -14.60
C LYS A 34 -7.36 15.26 -13.87
N GLU A 35 -6.96 16.25 -13.09
CA GLU A 35 -5.74 16.22 -12.29
C GLU A 35 -5.79 15.10 -11.25
N TRP A 36 -6.92 14.91 -10.58
CA TRP A 36 -7.13 13.79 -9.67
C TRP A 36 -7.01 12.42 -10.34
N ASN A 37 -7.56 12.28 -11.56
CA ASN A 37 -7.42 11.05 -12.33
C ASN A 37 -5.96 10.81 -12.77
N GLU A 38 -5.20 11.87 -13.05
CA GLU A 38 -3.76 11.74 -13.30
C GLU A 38 -2.99 11.30 -12.04
N ILE A 39 -3.28 11.87 -10.87
CA ILE A 39 -2.74 11.43 -9.56
C ILE A 39 -3.04 9.95 -9.33
N HIS A 40 -4.29 9.52 -9.56
CA HIS A 40 -4.69 8.13 -9.42
C HIS A 40 -3.91 7.20 -10.36
N SER A 41 -3.78 7.59 -11.63
CA SER A 41 -2.96 6.84 -12.59
C SER A 41 -1.50 6.71 -12.17
N MET A 42 -0.92 7.78 -11.62
CA MET A 42 0.44 7.76 -11.08
C MET A 42 0.56 6.79 -9.89
N ALA A 43 -0.37 6.87 -8.94
CA ALA A 43 -0.41 6.03 -7.76
C ALA A 43 -0.47 4.53 -8.14
N ARG A 44 -1.29 4.18 -9.13
CA ARG A 44 -1.38 2.81 -9.65
C ARG A 44 -0.08 2.34 -10.30
N LYS A 45 0.54 3.17 -11.12
CA LYS A 45 1.82 2.84 -11.77
C LYS A 45 2.96 2.65 -10.77
N GLN A 46 2.91 3.35 -9.64
CA GLN A 46 3.91 3.27 -8.57
C GLN A 46 3.50 2.30 -7.45
N THR A 47 2.34 1.66 -7.53
CA THR A 47 1.81 0.72 -6.53
C THR A 47 1.70 1.33 -5.12
N VAL A 48 1.29 2.61 -5.05
CA VAL A 48 1.17 3.39 -3.80
C VAL A 48 -0.24 3.93 -3.56
N GLN A 49 -1.27 3.32 -4.17
CA GLN A 49 -2.65 3.81 -4.10
C GLN A 49 -3.15 3.96 -2.67
N GLY A 50 -2.93 2.95 -1.82
CA GLY A 50 -3.36 2.99 -0.42
C GLY A 50 -2.66 4.12 0.35
N ILE A 51 -1.37 4.32 0.13
CA ILE A 51 -0.60 5.37 0.80
C ILE A 51 -1.05 6.77 0.34
N ILE A 52 -1.30 6.96 -0.96
CA ILE A 52 -1.85 8.23 -1.46
C ILE A 52 -3.25 8.48 -0.90
N TYR A 53 -4.09 7.44 -0.78
CA TYR A 53 -5.41 7.55 -0.15
C TYR A 53 -5.31 7.98 1.32
N ASP A 54 -4.33 7.49 2.07
CA ASP A 54 -4.07 7.97 3.43
C ASP A 54 -3.72 9.45 3.45
N GLY A 55 -2.91 9.90 2.50
CA GLY A 55 -2.62 11.32 2.32
C GLY A 55 -3.86 12.16 1.96
N ILE A 56 -4.76 11.62 1.12
CA ILE A 56 -6.03 12.29 0.79
C ILE A 56 -6.91 12.47 2.04
N ARG A 57 -6.93 11.49 2.94
CA ARG A 57 -7.71 11.57 4.20
C ARG A 57 -7.26 12.68 5.14
N LEU A 58 -6.05 13.16 4.99
CA LEU A 58 -5.49 14.26 5.77
C LEU A 58 -5.69 15.65 5.13
N LEU A 59 -6.28 15.70 3.94
CA LEU A 59 -6.60 16.97 3.29
C LEU A 59 -7.79 17.67 3.97
N PRO A 60 -7.81 19.00 4.00
CA PRO A 60 -8.99 19.76 4.39
C PRO A 60 -10.14 19.53 3.38
N THR A 61 -11.38 19.72 3.83
CA THR A 61 -12.59 19.38 3.08
C THR A 61 -12.65 20.00 1.68
N GLU A 62 -12.15 21.22 1.54
CA GLU A 62 -12.12 21.97 0.28
C GLU A 62 -11.07 21.45 -0.73
N ALA A 63 -10.12 20.63 -0.27
CA ALA A 63 -9.02 20.11 -1.08
C ALA A 63 -9.20 18.63 -1.48
N VAL A 64 -10.22 17.94 -0.95
CA VAL A 64 -10.45 16.53 -1.26
C VAL A 64 -10.95 16.33 -2.70
N PRO A 65 -10.75 15.14 -3.30
CA PRO A 65 -11.25 14.83 -4.62
C PRO A 65 -12.78 14.92 -4.71
N PRO A 66 -13.32 15.19 -5.92
CA PRO A 66 -14.75 15.05 -6.17
C PRO A 66 -15.26 13.67 -5.73
N ARG A 67 -16.50 13.63 -5.20
CA ARG A 67 -17.08 12.41 -4.62
C ARG A 67 -16.95 11.16 -5.49
N LYS A 68 -17.12 11.30 -6.79
CA LYS A 68 -17.01 10.18 -7.75
C LYS A 68 -15.60 9.60 -7.79
N VAL A 69 -14.60 10.45 -7.80
CA VAL A 69 -13.18 10.06 -7.78
C VAL A 69 -12.83 9.41 -6.44
N LEU A 70 -13.26 10.03 -5.34
CA LEU A 70 -13.02 9.50 -4.00
C LEU A 70 -13.62 8.11 -3.79
N LEU A 71 -14.84 7.85 -4.29
CA LEU A 71 -15.45 6.53 -4.26
C LEU A 71 -14.62 5.48 -5.03
N GLY A 72 -14.03 5.86 -6.17
CA GLY A 72 -13.11 4.98 -6.89
C GLY A 72 -11.89 4.57 -6.06
N TRP A 73 -11.27 5.53 -5.36
CA TRP A 73 -10.18 5.26 -4.43
C TRP A 73 -10.60 4.32 -3.29
N MET A 74 -11.75 4.56 -2.67
CA MET A 74 -12.27 3.75 -1.56
C MET A 74 -12.48 2.28 -1.97
N VAL A 75 -13.05 2.03 -3.14
CA VAL A 75 -13.25 0.67 -3.67
C VAL A 75 -11.93 -0.05 -3.91
N GLU A 76 -10.95 0.68 -4.43
CA GLU A 76 -9.61 0.12 -4.70
C GLU A 76 -8.88 -0.22 -3.41
N VAL A 77 -8.96 0.68 -2.41
CA VAL A 77 -8.35 0.46 -1.08
C VAL A 77 -9.02 -0.68 -0.33
N ASP A 78 -10.36 -0.79 -0.35
CA ASP A 78 -11.08 -1.94 0.23
C ASP A 78 -10.63 -3.27 -0.39
N THR A 79 -10.39 -3.27 -1.70
CA THR A 79 -9.86 -4.46 -2.39
C THR A 79 -8.45 -4.78 -1.92
N LEU A 80 -7.59 -3.77 -1.77
CA LEU A 80 -6.23 -3.93 -1.27
C LEU A 80 -6.20 -4.46 0.17
N GLU A 81 -7.04 -3.92 1.05
CA GLU A 81 -7.17 -4.41 2.43
C GLU A 81 -7.58 -5.88 2.49
N ARG A 82 -8.53 -6.30 1.65
CA ARG A 82 -8.95 -7.72 1.57
C ARG A 82 -7.81 -8.63 1.14
N VAL A 83 -7.04 -8.23 0.13
CA VAL A 83 -5.88 -9.00 -0.35
C VAL A 83 -4.82 -9.09 0.75
N ASN A 84 -4.49 -7.99 1.41
CA ASN A 84 -3.51 -7.98 2.49
C ASN A 84 -3.95 -8.82 3.68
N ARG A 85 -5.24 -8.80 4.04
CA ARG A 85 -5.82 -9.66 5.07
C ARG A 85 -5.68 -11.15 4.70
N GLN A 86 -5.97 -11.51 3.47
CA GLN A 86 -5.79 -12.89 2.98
C GLN A 86 -4.31 -13.33 3.04
N HIS A 87 -3.36 -12.46 2.68
CA HIS A 87 -1.94 -12.74 2.82
C HIS A 87 -1.56 -13.00 4.30
N ARG A 88 -2.05 -12.18 5.24
CA ARG A 88 -1.81 -12.39 6.68
C ARG A 88 -2.36 -13.72 7.18
N GLU A 89 -3.56 -14.12 6.76
CA GLU A 89 -4.12 -15.43 7.10
C GLU A 89 -3.31 -16.58 6.50
N THR A 90 -2.84 -16.45 5.27
CA THR A 90 -1.95 -17.43 4.64
C THR A 90 -0.64 -17.59 5.42
N ILE A 91 -0.01 -16.47 5.84
CA ILE A 91 1.21 -16.50 6.66
C ILE A 91 0.95 -17.18 8.00
N LYS A 92 -0.15 -16.90 8.69
CA LYS A 92 -0.55 -17.57 9.94
C LYS A 92 -0.69 -19.08 9.75
N ALA A 93 -1.35 -19.51 8.67
CA ALA A 93 -1.49 -20.93 8.35
C ALA A 93 -0.12 -21.59 8.11
N LEU A 94 0.77 -20.94 7.37
CA LEU A 94 2.13 -21.42 7.16
C LEU A 94 2.91 -21.52 8.48
N GLN A 95 2.82 -20.53 9.35
CA GLN A 95 3.44 -20.57 10.68
C GLN A 95 2.98 -21.78 11.48
N GLN A 96 1.67 -22.09 11.48
CA GLN A 96 1.14 -23.26 12.19
C GLN A 96 1.71 -24.58 11.65
N ILE A 97 1.82 -24.71 10.34
CA ILE A 97 2.40 -25.91 9.70
C ILE A 97 3.87 -26.07 10.10
N TYR A 98 4.66 -25.01 10.06
CA TYR A 98 6.10 -25.08 10.33
C TYR A 98 6.43 -25.18 11.83
N VAL A 99 5.58 -24.71 12.73
CA VAL A 99 5.72 -24.91 14.17
C VAL A 99 5.49 -26.37 14.58
N GLN A 100 4.64 -27.10 13.86
CA GLN A 100 4.36 -28.52 14.13
C GLN A 100 5.42 -29.47 13.53
N SER A 101 6.21 -29.03 12.59
CA SER A 101 7.32 -29.78 12.02
C SER A 101 8.60 -29.45 12.79
N PRO A 102 9.50 -30.40 13.08
CA PRO A 102 10.64 -30.11 13.93
C PRO A 102 11.51 -29.01 13.34
N SER A 103 11.21 -27.80 13.79
CA SER A 103 12.02 -26.58 13.72
C SER A 103 12.63 -26.23 12.35
N ILE A 104 11.82 -25.91 11.37
CA ILE A 104 12.31 -25.09 10.26
C ILE A 104 11.80 -23.66 10.49
N PRO A 105 12.55 -22.81 11.22
CA PRO A 105 12.16 -21.42 11.36
C PRO A 105 12.26 -20.73 10.01
N PHE A 106 11.28 -19.91 9.69
CA PHE A 106 11.35 -19.04 8.52
C PHE A 106 11.29 -17.57 8.92
N LEU A 107 11.88 -16.73 8.10
CA LEU A 107 11.82 -15.29 8.19
C LEU A 107 11.02 -14.76 7.02
N LEU A 108 10.08 -13.86 7.31
CA LEU A 108 9.36 -13.11 6.30
C LEU A 108 10.23 -11.94 5.85
N LEU A 109 10.66 -11.94 4.58
CA LEU A 109 11.71 -11.01 4.11
C LEU A 109 11.18 -9.63 3.74
N LYS A 110 10.06 -9.55 3.05
CA LYS A 110 9.50 -8.31 2.53
C LYS A 110 7.97 -8.42 2.39
N GLY A 111 7.36 -7.55 1.61
CA GLY A 111 5.92 -7.58 1.41
C GLY A 111 5.16 -7.27 2.71
N ILE A 112 4.35 -8.19 3.17
CA ILE A 112 3.57 -8.06 4.42
C ILE A 112 4.47 -7.84 5.64
N GLY A 113 5.67 -8.46 5.68
CA GLY A 113 6.60 -8.30 6.80
C GLY A 113 7.09 -6.86 7.00
N THR A 114 7.18 -6.10 5.92
CA THR A 114 7.55 -4.68 6.00
C THR A 114 6.36 -3.74 6.09
N ALA A 115 5.14 -4.23 5.89
CA ALA A 115 3.93 -3.42 5.98
C ALA A 115 3.70 -2.86 7.39
N ASP A 116 4.11 -3.60 8.43
CA ASP A 116 3.93 -3.19 9.83
C ASP A 116 4.74 -1.94 10.23
N PHE A 117 5.66 -1.48 9.37
CA PHE A 117 6.36 -0.20 9.53
C PHE A 117 5.57 1.01 8.98
N TYR A 118 4.45 0.78 8.31
CA TYR A 118 3.60 1.85 7.77
C TYR A 118 2.49 2.21 8.76
N PRO A 119 2.03 3.46 8.80
CA PRO A 119 0.93 3.88 9.67
C PRO A 119 -0.34 3.06 9.47
N HIS A 120 -0.63 2.72 8.21
CA HIS A 120 -1.75 1.85 7.81
C HIS A 120 -1.20 0.62 7.06
N PRO A 121 -0.81 -0.44 7.77
CA PRO A 121 -0.19 -1.63 7.17
C PRO A 121 -1.00 -2.28 6.06
N GLU A 122 -2.34 -2.22 6.17
CA GLU A 122 -3.27 -2.81 5.19
C GLU A 122 -3.30 -2.02 3.87
N HIS A 123 -2.80 -0.78 3.85
CA HIS A 123 -2.78 0.07 2.67
C HIS A 123 -1.49 -0.03 1.85
N ARG A 124 -0.47 -0.72 2.38
CA ARG A 124 0.72 -1.02 1.60
C ARG A 124 0.47 -2.20 0.67
N ILE A 125 0.68 -2.01 -0.63
CA ILE A 125 0.60 -3.13 -1.58
C ILE A 125 1.73 -4.12 -1.27
N ALA A 126 1.35 -5.29 -0.77
CA ALA A 126 2.25 -6.41 -0.64
C ALA A 126 2.12 -7.26 -1.91
N GLY A 127 3.24 -7.52 -2.56
CA GLY A 127 3.27 -8.46 -3.68
C GLY A 127 3.23 -9.91 -3.19
N ASP A 128 4.27 -10.65 -3.50
CA ASP A 128 4.40 -12.05 -3.10
C ASP A 128 4.76 -12.22 -1.63
N ILE A 129 4.47 -13.38 -1.08
CA ILE A 129 4.95 -13.81 0.25
C ILE A 129 6.32 -14.44 0.06
N ASP A 130 7.37 -13.75 0.48
CA ASP A 130 8.75 -14.21 0.41
C ASP A 130 9.20 -14.74 1.75
N LEU A 131 9.55 -16.02 1.81
CA LEU A 131 10.02 -16.70 3.01
C LEU A 131 11.48 -17.13 2.86
N TRP A 132 12.26 -16.93 3.91
CA TRP A 132 13.62 -17.42 4.00
C TRP A 132 13.74 -18.46 5.14
N PHE A 133 14.27 -19.63 4.83
CA PHE A 133 14.36 -20.78 5.72
C PHE A 133 15.77 -21.02 6.32
N GLY A 134 16.64 -20.04 6.26
CA GLY A 134 18.02 -20.16 6.72
C GLY A 134 18.90 -20.97 5.78
N ASN A 135 20.13 -21.31 6.23
CA ASN A 135 21.16 -21.95 5.38
C ASN A 135 20.93 -23.43 5.06
N LYS A 136 19.78 -24.01 5.41
CA LYS A 136 19.59 -25.47 5.30
C LYS A 136 19.10 -25.95 3.93
N THR A 137 18.66 -25.08 3.06
CA THR A 137 18.42 -25.39 1.63
C THR A 137 18.35 -24.09 0.83
N PRO A 138 18.90 -24.03 -0.39
CA PRO A 138 18.53 -23.01 -1.34
C PRO A 138 17.12 -23.33 -1.85
N VAL A 139 16.10 -23.12 -1.04
CA VAL A 139 14.74 -23.21 -1.52
C VAL A 139 14.35 -21.86 -2.06
N SER A 140 14.46 -21.82 -3.35
CA SER A 140 13.67 -21.00 -4.23
C SER A 140 12.26 -20.77 -3.70
N TYR A 141 11.94 -19.54 -3.50
CA TYR A 141 10.69 -18.79 -3.58
C TYR A 141 9.47 -19.63 -3.95
N THR A 142 8.60 -19.84 -2.99
CA THR A 142 7.25 -20.28 -3.31
C THR A 142 6.44 -19.04 -3.67
N HIS A 143 6.20 -18.87 -4.95
CA HIS A 143 5.23 -17.93 -5.49
C HIS A 143 3.82 -18.40 -5.07
N LEU A 144 3.36 -18.00 -3.92
CA LEU A 144 1.97 -18.14 -3.54
C LEU A 144 1.22 -16.90 -4.08
N ARG A 145 0.74 -17.01 -5.32
CA ARG A 145 -0.27 -16.09 -5.83
C ARG A 145 -1.59 -16.46 -5.15
N ALA A 146 -2.13 -15.51 -4.37
CA ALA A 146 -3.53 -15.55 -4.00
C ALA A 146 -4.35 -15.28 -5.28
N HIS A 147 -5.08 -16.28 -5.76
CA HIS A 147 -6.13 -16.17 -6.78
C HIS A 147 -7.44 -15.80 -6.14
#